data_ea2fdad01ecba7191844f1e5d3c2c07e
#
_entry.id   ea2fdad01ecba7191844f1e5d3c2c07e
#
_cell.length_a   1.000
_cell.length_b   1.000
_cell.length_c   1.000
_cell.angle_alpha   90.00
_cell.angle_beta   90.00
_cell.angle_gamma   90.00
#
_symmetry.space_group_name_H-M   'P 1'
#
loop_
_entity.id
_entity.type
_entity.pdbx_description
1 polymer ?
#
loop_
_entity_poly.entity_id
_entity_poly.type
_entity_poly.pdbx_seq_one_letter_code
_entity_poly.pdbx_strand_id
1 'polypeptide(L)'
;KYHGWLDGSWKPTVKQLRDFACKTHVSVSELFGSELPDYALQIADFRTVDDTPARDPSPELFDTVDAMMGRQEWMRDYFLHEGYAPVSFVGSYRGAERNEETRERIVDVLHELLKLDEGWGFNCKTVSEALKTLKDCVEAMGISVVINGVVNDNTHRILDVDEFRGFVLADDMAPIIFINGRDTKSAQIFTLVHELCHLAFAQTGVSNAPDDRESDVAMERFCNAVAADFLVPSSILTEKLDSTGSDVFTALKAVAHACKVNFVVAARKAKDTGLIDEETFFAVWRCYKNEAPEVTKSGKGGGNYFLNKQYKLGGVFSEAVFTAVHSDYLSYRDAYDLTGLSAPSFKTYFEEVA
;
A
#
# COMPACT_ATOMS: atom_id res chain seq x y z
N LYS A 1 -6.37 33.45 21.34
CA LYS A 1 -6.07 32.55 22.50
C LYS A 1 -4.66 31.97 22.40
N TYR A 2 -4.29 31.40 21.25
CA TYR A 2 -2.96 30.79 21.02
C TYR A 2 -1.79 31.77 21.33
N HIS A 3 -1.85 33.02 20.82
CA HIS A 3 -0.84 34.03 21.11
C HIS A 3 -0.70 34.32 22.61
N GLY A 4 -1.83 34.30 23.36
CA GLY A 4 -1.76 34.47 24.79
C GLY A 4 -1.18 33.28 25.57
N TRP A 5 -1.11 32.09 24.95
CA TRP A 5 -0.37 30.96 25.52
C TRP A 5 1.14 31.10 25.27
N LEU A 6 1.53 31.63 24.10
CA LEU A 6 2.94 31.82 23.73
C LEU A 6 3.60 32.93 24.56
N ASP A 7 2.87 34.01 24.87
CA ASP A 7 3.40 35.14 25.65
C ASP A 7 3.13 34.99 27.16
N GLY A 8 2.49 33.90 27.59
CA GLY A 8 2.20 33.60 28.98
C GLY A 8 1.09 34.45 29.61
N SER A 9 0.41 35.31 28.85
CA SER A 9 -0.69 36.13 29.33
C SER A 9 -1.97 35.33 29.63
N TRP A 10 -2.05 34.13 29.05
CA TRP A 10 -3.17 33.20 29.24
C TRP A 10 -2.67 31.78 29.50
N LYS A 11 -3.24 31.12 30.54
CA LYS A 11 -2.97 29.68 30.77
C LYS A 11 -4.06 28.83 30.13
N PRO A 12 -3.71 27.82 29.35
CA PRO A 12 -4.69 26.90 28.79
C PRO A 12 -5.31 26.03 29.91
N THR A 13 -6.59 25.68 29.73
CA THR A 13 -7.22 24.65 30.58
C THR A 13 -6.79 23.28 30.14
N VAL A 14 -6.93 22.25 30.98
CA VAL A 14 -6.64 20.85 30.64
C VAL A 14 -7.40 20.39 29.39
N LYS A 15 -8.68 20.81 29.24
CA LYS A 15 -9.47 20.51 28.05
C LYS A 15 -8.85 21.15 26.81
N GLN A 16 -8.42 22.41 26.88
CA GLN A 16 -7.80 23.11 25.76
C GLN A 16 -6.43 22.50 25.39
N LEU A 17 -5.65 22.03 26.39
CA LEU A 17 -4.40 21.30 26.13
C LEU A 17 -4.67 19.97 25.43
N ARG A 18 -5.68 19.22 25.86
CA ARG A 18 -6.08 17.98 25.18
C ARG A 18 -6.57 18.24 23.76
N ASP A 19 -7.42 19.25 23.56
CA ASP A 19 -7.91 19.65 22.24
C ASP A 19 -6.77 20.11 21.33
N PHE A 20 -5.76 20.77 21.90
CA PHE A 20 -4.57 21.21 21.17
C PHE A 20 -3.68 20.00 20.82
N ALA A 21 -3.38 19.14 21.79
CA ALA A 21 -2.64 17.91 21.59
C ALA A 21 -3.25 17.04 20.49
N CYS A 22 -4.57 16.84 20.53
CA CYS A 22 -5.32 16.14 19.48
C CYS A 22 -5.16 16.77 18.08
N LYS A 23 -5.17 18.11 18.01
CA LYS A 23 -5.08 18.84 16.73
C LYS A 23 -3.65 18.93 16.17
N THR A 24 -2.68 18.85 17.03
CA THR A 24 -1.25 18.89 16.69
C THR A 24 -0.62 17.50 16.63
N HIS A 25 -1.42 16.46 16.89
CA HIS A 25 -0.97 15.06 16.91
C HIS A 25 0.20 14.80 17.87
N VAL A 26 0.23 15.54 18.98
CA VAL A 26 1.25 15.43 20.04
C VAL A 26 0.59 14.86 21.27
N SER A 27 1.29 14.07 22.07
CA SER A 27 0.76 13.68 23.38
C SER A 27 0.70 14.89 24.33
N VAL A 28 -0.23 14.86 25.28
CA VAL A 28 -0.29 15.94 26.29
C VAL A 28 1.01 16.03 27.10
N SER A 29 1.72 14.92 27.31
CA SER A 29 3.02 14.89 28.00
C SER A 29 4.11 15.61 27.21
N GLU A 30 4.15 15.46 25.89
CA GLU A 30 5.12 16.14 25.02
C GLU A 30 4.94 17.65 25.02
N LEU A 31 3.71 18.16 25.21
CA LEU A 31 3.47 19.60 25.35
C LEU A 31 4.19 20.24 26.57
N PHE A 32 4.66 19.43 27.52
CA PHE A 32 5.44 19.86 28.67
C PHE A 32 6.94 19.54 28.54
N GLY A 33 7.34 18.92 27.42
CA GLY A 33 8.75 18.66 27.12
C GLY A 33 9.53 19.94 26.84
N SER A 34 10.82 19.91 27.07
CA SER A 34 11.75 21.01 26.75
C SER A 34 12.25 20.95 25.29
N GLU A 35 12.07 19.83 24.63
CA GLU A 35 12.50 19.58 23.27
C GLU A 35 11.28 19.25 22.39
N LEU A 36 11.35 19.62 21.12
CA LEU A 36 10.33 19.22 20.16
C LEU A 36 10.44 17.72 19.90
N PRO A 37 9.30 16.99 19.79
CA PRO A 37 9.34 15.60 19.39
C PRO A 37 10.00 15.45 18.01
N ASP A 38 10.82 14.42 17.87
CA ASP A 38 11.36 14.06 16.56
C ASP A 38 10.27 13.29 15.78
N TYR A 39 9.72 13.93 14.76
CA TYR A 39 8.71 13.35 13.85
C TYR A 39 9.34 12.70 12.61
N ALA A 40 10.61 12.31 12.66
CA ALA A 40 11.20 11.54 11.60
C ALA A 40 10.48 10.19 11.48
N LEU A 41 10.13 9.79 10.26
CA LEU A 41 9.64 8.43 10.00
C LEU A 41 10.72 7.43 10.44
N GLN A 42 10.33 6.42 11.19
CA GLN A 42 11.23 5.34 11.63
C GLN A 42 11.58 4.36 10.50
N ILE A 43 11.08 4.61 9.29
CA ILE A 43 11.32 3.81 8.09
C ILE A 43 11.90 4.70 6.99
N ALA A 44 12.60 4.08 6.02
CA ALA A 44 13.15 4.80 4.90
C ALA A 44 12.04 5.52 4.10
N ASP A 45 12.32 6.74 3.67
CA ASP A 45 11.39 7.53 2.89
C ASP A 45 11.92 7.61 1.45
N PHE A 46 11.32 6.84 0.55
CA PHE A 46 11.65 6.81 -0.89
C PHE A 46 10.81 7.79 -1.71
N ARG A 47 9.99 8.62 -1.05
CA ARG A 47 9.16 9.61 -1.73
C ARG A 47 10.03 10.72 -2.29
N THR A 48 9.82 11.04 -3.56
CA THR A 48 10.40 12.22 -4.20
C THR A 48 9.33 13.00 -4.95
N VAL A 49 9.42 14.30 -4.91
CA VAL A 49 8.55 15.21 -5.65
C VAL A 49 9.45 16.16 -6.44
N ASP A 50 9.41 16.10 -7.77
CA ASP A 50 10.16 16.98 -8.68
C ASP A 50 11.66 17.11 -8.33
N ASP A 51 12.38 15.97 -8.13
CA ASP A 51 13.80 15.90 -7.76
C ASP A 51 14.17 16.56 -6.43
N THR A 52 13.20 16.89 -5.60
CA THR A 52 13.42 17.36 -4.23
C THR A 52 13.05 16.27 -3.23
N PRO A 53 13.76 16.16 -2.09
CA PRO A 53 13.32 15.31 -1.00
C PRO A 53 11.86 15.60 -0.66
N ALA A 54 11.09 14.56 -0.35
CA ALA A 54 9.71 14.72 0.06
C ALA A 54 9.62 15.76 1.21
N ARG A 55 8.48 16.44 1.27
CA ARG A 55 8.17 17.32 2.42
C ARG A 55 8.15 16.47 3.70
N ASP A 56 8.31 17.13 4.84
CA ASP A 56 8.12 16.47 6.13
C ASP A 56 6.84 15.63 6.09
N PRO A 57 6.86 14.39 6.62
CA PRO A 57 5.71 13.52 6.60
C PRO A 57 4.50 14.20 7.25
N SER A 58 3.33 14.03 6.65
CA SER A 58 2.09 14.49 7.28
C SER A 58 1.82 13.71 8.57
N PRO A 59 1.12 14.29 9.54
CA PRO A 59 0.67 13.56 10.74
C PRO A 59 -0.16 12.32 10.39
N GLU A 60 -0.86 12.35 9.25
CA GLU A 60 -1.67 11.23 8.75
C GLU A 60 -0.79 10.06 8.32
N LEU A 61 0.29 10.32 7.58
CA LEU A 61 1.25 9.30 7.19
C LEU A 61 1.99 8.76 8.43
N PHE A 62 2.48 9.66 9.28
CA PHE A 62 3.19 9.27 10.50
C PHE A 62 2.36 8.33 11.38
N ASP A 63 1.13 8.73 11.73
CA ASP A 63 0.24 7.90 12.57
C ASP A 63 -0.16 6.58 11.88
N THR A 64 -0.21 6.57 10.55
CA THR A 64 -0.51 5.33 9.81
C THR A 64 0.65 4.35 9.86
N VAL A 65 1.88 4.83 9.67
CA VAL A 65 3.09 4.00 9.79
C VAL A 65 3.24 3.47 11.21
N ASP A 66 3.11 4.34 12.21
CA ASP A 66 3.20 3.97 13.63
C ASP A 66 2.17 2.90 14.01
N ALA A 67 0.92 3.07 13.59
CA ALA A 67 -0.13 2.07 13.82
C ALA A 67 0.17 0.72 13.15
N MET A 68 0.79 0.71 11.95
CA MET A 68 1.17 -0.52 11.27
C MET A 68 2.40 -1.17 11.91
N MET A 69 3.35 -0.40 12.41
CA MET A 69 4.50 -0.91 13.17
C MET A 69 4.05 -1.60 14.47
N GLY A 70 3.15 -0.97 15.24
CA GLY A 70 2.59 -1.59 16.45
C GLY A 70 1.81 -2.87 16.14
N ARG A 71 1.08 -2.93 15.00
CA ARG A 71 0.42 -4.14 14.55
C ARG A 71 1.42 -5.22 14.14
N GLN A 72 2.49 -4.86 13.45
CA GLN A 72 3.55 -5.78 13.05
C GLN A 72 4.25 -6.39 14.27
N GLU A 73 4.60 -5.58 15.26
CA GLU A 73 5.24 -6.02 16.49
C GLU A 73 4.38 -7.05 17.21
N TRP A 74 3.08 -6.77 17.38
CA TRP A 74 2.15 -7.72 17.99
C TRP A 74 2.05 -9.04 17.20
N MET A 75 1.92 -8.98 15.88
CA MET A 75 1.85 -10.19 15.04
C MET A 75 3.15 -11.00 15.14
N ARG A 76 4.29 -10.32 15.10
CA ARG A 76 5.60 -10.97 15.22
C ARG A 76 5.74 -11.72 16.53
N ASP A 77 5.41 -11.08 17.66
CA ASP A 77 5.48 -11.71 18.97
C ASP A 77 4.55 -12.93 19.06
N TYR A 78 3.34 -12.82 18.54
CA TYR A 78 2.38 -13.91 18.47
C TYR A 78 2.89 -15.08 17.61
N PHE A 79 3.37 -14.81 16.41
CA PHE A 79 3.87 -15.85 15.48
C PHE A 79 5.12 -16.54 16.01
N LEU A 80 6.01 -15.81 16.67
CA LEU A 80 7.17 -16.40 17.35
C LEU A 80 6.74 -17.31 18.51
N HIS A 81 5.76 -16.87 19.31
CA HIS A 81 5.21 -17.66 20.41
C HIS A 81 4.59 -18.98 19.93
N GLU A 82 3.80 -18.92 18.86
CA GLU A 82 3.13 -20.08 18.27
C GLU A 82 4.06 -20.97 17.42
N GLY A 83 5.29 -20.53 17.16
CA GLY A 83 6.27 -21.29 16.38
C GLY A 83 5.98 -21.33 14.87
N TYR A 84 5.36 -20.27 14.34
CA TYR A 84 5.19 -20.13 12.89
C TYR A 84 6.54 -20.05 12.19
N ALA A 85 6.59 -20.54 10.95
CA ALA A 85 7.77 -20.43 10.12
C ALA A 85 7.86 -19.01 9.51
N PRO A 86 9.08 -18.48 9.31
CA PRO A 86 9.28 -17.24 8.59
C PRO A 86 8.75 -17.28 7.15
N VAL A 87 8.32 -16.14 6.64
CA VAL A 87 7.89 -15.96 5.25
C VAL A 87 9.11 -15.97 4.34
N SER A 88 9.35 -17.07 3.66
CA SER A 88 10.59 -17.32 2.88
C SER A 88 10.83 -16.36 1.71
N PHE A 89 9.77 -15.68 1.25
CA PHE A 89 9.87 -14.69 0.18
C PHE A 89 10.58 -13.40 0.63
N VAL A 90 10.44 -13.02 1.90
CA VAL A 90 11.06 -11.79 2.44
C VAL A 90 12.57 -11.92 2.41
N GLY A 91 13.21 -10.97 1.71
CA GLY A 91 14.68 -10.95 1.59
C GLY A 91 15.30 -12.06 0.73
N SER A 92 14.50 -12.82 -0.03
CA SER A 92 14.99 -13.89 -0.91
C SER A 92 15.95 -13.38 -1.99
N TYR A 93 15.93 -12.09 -2.30
CA TYR A 93 16.82 -11.40 -3.22
C TYR A 93 17.72 -10.36 -2.53
N ARG A 94 17.91 -10.45 -1.22
CA ARG A 94 18.78 -9.52 -0.48
C ARG A 94 20.20 -9.54 -1.05
N GLY A 95 20.70 -8.39 -1.51
CA GLY A 95 22.01 -8.25 -2.10
C GLY A 95 22.15 -8.71 -3.56
N ALA A 96 21.07 -9.18 -4.18
CA ALA A 96 21.08 -9.48 -5.62
C ALA A 96 21.24 -8.22 -6.47
N GLU A 97 21.90 -8.34 -7.63
CA GLU A 97 21.99 -7.26 -8.60
C GLU A 97 20.61 -6.98 -9.23
N ARG A 98 20.31 -5.70 -9.43
CA ARG A 98 19.05 -5.23 -10.05
C ARG A 98 19.19 -5.17 -11.57
N ASN A 99 19.30 -6.32 -12.19
CA ASN A 99 19.44 -6.51 -13.63
C ASN A 99 18.23 -7.24 -14.23
N GLU A 100 18.23 -7.41 -15.52
CA GLU A 100 17.13 -8.05 -16.26
C GLU A 100 16.92 -9.51 -15.82
N GLU A 101 17.97 -10.27 -15.65
CA GLU A 101 17.91 -11.67 -15.21
C GLU A 101 17.24 -11.81 -13.82
N THR A 102 17.60 -10.94 -12.88
CA THR A 102 16.96 -10.91 -11.55
C THR A 102 15.49 -10.50 -11.63
N ARG A 103 15.16 -9.56 -12.52
CA ARG A 103 13.79 -9.11 -12.76
C ARG A 103 12.91 -10.23 -13.27
N GLU A 104 13.34 -10.95 -14.30
CA GLU A 104 12.63 -12.10 -14.86
C GLU A 104 12.43 -13.20 -13.80
N ARG A 105 13.46 -13.52 -13.04
CA ARG A 105 13.36 -14.52 -11.96
C ARG A 105 12.35 -14.12 -10.86
N ILE A 106 12.30 -12.85 -10.48
CA ILE A 106 11.32 -12.39 -9.50
C ILE A 106 9.90 -12.54 -10.06
N VAL A 107 9.69 -12.19 -11.32
CA VAL A 107 8.38 -12.33 -11.99
C VAL A 107 7.95 -13.79 -12.02
N ASP A 108 8.85 -14.70 -12.42
CA ASP A 108 8.57 -16.14 -12.45
C ASP A 108 8.22 -16.68 -11.06
N VAL A 109 8.99 -16.29 -10.04
CA VAL A 109 8.76 -16.69 -8.65
C VAL A 109 7.43 -16.13 -8.14
N LEU A 110 7.06 -14.89 -8.50
CA LEU A 110 5.76 -14.34 -8.14
C LEU A 110 4.61 -15.11 -8.78
N HIS A 111 4.72 -15.49 -10.06
CA HIS A 111 3.71 -16.33 -10.72
C HIS A 111 3.56 -17.69 -10.01
N GLU A 112 4.66 -18.31 -9.63
CA GLU A 112 4.67 -19.60 -8.93
C GLU A 112 4.06 -19.50 -7.53
N LEU A 113 4.53 -18.56 -6.70
CA LEU A 113 4.10 -18.43 -5.31
C LEU A 113 2.66 -17.96 -5.17
N LEU A 114 2.25 -17.02 -6.02
CA LEU A 114 0.87 -16.51 -6.05
C LEU A 114 -0.09 -17.47 -6.77
N LYS A 115 0.42 -18.49 -7.48
CA LYS A 115 -0.36 -19.41 -8.32
C LYS A 115 -1.24 -18.66 -9.33
N LEU A 116 -0.68 -17.62 -9.90
CA LEU A 116 -1.32 -16.76 -10.91
C LEU A 116 -0.55 -16.91 -12.21
N ASP A 117 -1.19 -17.45 -13.24
CA ASP A 117 -0.60 -17.60 -14.57
C ASP A 117 -0.38 -16.24 -15.24
N GLU A 118 0.50 -16.20 -16.25
CA GLU A 118 0.67 -15.01 -17.09
C GLU A 118 -0.68 -14.55 -17.65
N GLY A 119 -1.00 -13.29 -17.50
CA GLY A 119 -2.31 -12.74 -17.94
C GLY A 119 -3.50 -13.09 -17.04
N TRP A 120 -3.29 -13.53 -15.82
CA TRP A 120 -4.35 -13.87 -14.85
C TRP A 120 -5.46 -12.81 -14.74
N GLY A 121 -5.13 -11.54 -14.93
CA GLY A 121 -6.09 -10.43 -14.90
C GLY A 121 -7.21 -10.55 -15.95
N PHE A 122 -6.99 -11.29 -17.04
CA PHE A 122 -8.02 -11.51 -18.09
C PHE A 122 -9.20 -12.32 -17.57
N ASN A 123 -8.96 -13.20 -16.61
CA ASN A 123 -9.99 -14.05 -16.02
C ASN A 123 -10.87 -13.29 -15.01
N CYS A 124 -10.47 -12.08 -14.60
CA CYS A 124 -11.22 -11.25 -13.68
C CYS A 124 -12.23 -10.37 -14.45
N LYS A 125 -13.49 -10.38 -14.02
CA LYS A 125 -14.54 -9.56 -14.65
C LYS A 125 -14.35 -8.07 -14.39
N THR A 126 -13.89 -7.74 -13.20
CA THR A 126 -13.74 -6.35 -12.76
C THR A 126 -12.35 -6.10 -12.13
N VAL A 127 -11.91 -4.84 -12.11
CA VAL A 127 -10.69 -4.42 -11.40
C VAL A 127 -10.78 -4.73 -9.90
N SER A 128 -11.98 -4.64 -9.31
CA SER A 128 -12.18 -4.97 -7.89
C SER A 128 -11.99 -6.45 -7.60
N GLU A 129 -12.43 -7.32 -8.51
CA GLU A 129 -12.21 -8.76 -8.42
C GLU A 129 -10.71 -9.08 -8.56
N ALA A 130 -10.01 -8.45 -9.53
CA ALA A 130 -8.58 -8.63 -9.71
C ALA A 130 -7.79 -8.20 -8.47
N LEU A 131 -8.12 -7.05 -7.87
CA LEU A 131 -7.48 -6.59 -6.63
C LEU A 131 -7.72 -7.58 -5.49
N LYS A 132 -8.95 -8.08 -5.35
CA LYS A 132 -9.28 -9.07 -4.32
C LYS A 132 -8.48 -10.35 -4.53
N THR A 133 -8.47 -10.90 -5.74
CA THR A 133 -7.74 -12.12 -6.09
C THR A 133 -6.26 -11.98 -5.77
N LEU A 134 -5.60 -10.90 -6.22
CA LEU A 134 -4.20 -10.66 -5.96
C LEU A 134 -3.91 -10.53 -4.45
N LYS A 135 -4.75 -9.76 -3.74
CA LYS A 135 -4.64 -9.60 -2.28
C LYS A 135 -4.72 -10.94 -1.56
N ASP A 136 -5.74 -11.75 -1.88
CA ASP A 136 -5.95 -13.05 -1.24
C ASP A 136 -4.76 -14.00 -1.51
N CYS A 137 -4.19 -13.99 -2.73
CA CYS A 137 -3.00 -14.78 -3.05
C CYS A 137 -1.76 -14.31 -2.27
N VAL A 138 -1.56 -13.00 -2.11
CA VAL A 138 -0.46 -12.44 -1.31
C VAL A 138 -0.61 -12.79 0.17
N GLU A 139 -1.82 -12.70 0.70
CA GLU A 139 -2.09 -13.08 2.10
C GLU A 139 -1.92 -14.58 2.34
N ALA A 140 -2.19 -15.42 1.35
CA ALA A 140 -1.91 -16.86 1.44
C ALA A 140 -0.40 -17.18 1.56
N MET A 141 0.50 -16.25 1.22
CA MET A 141 1.94 -16.36 1.47
C MET A 141 2.33 -15.98 2.91
N GLY A 142 1.40 -15.53 3.74
CA GLY A 142 1.65 -15.01 5.10
C GLY A 142 2.01 -13.52 5.15
N ILE A 143 1.82 -12.78 4.06
CA ILE A 143 2.08 -11.34 3.98
C ILE A 143 0.78 -10.60 4.27
N SER A 144 0.74 -9.78 5.32
CA SER A 144 -0.46 -8.99 5.65
C SER A 144 -0.64 -7.83 4.68
N VAL A 145 -1.80 -7.74 4.02
CA VAL A 145 -2.13 -6.66 3.07
C VAL A 145 -3.24 -5.79 3.62
N VAL A 146 -2.91 -4.55 3.94
CA VAL A 146 -3.84 -3.54 4.49
C VAL A 146 -4.15 -2.49 3.43
N ILE A 147 -5.42 -2.28 3.13
CA ILE A 147 -5.87 -1.24 2.20
C ILE A 147 -6.80 -0.29 2.95
N ASN A 148 -6.32 0.92 3.24
CA ASN A 148 -7.10 1.93 3.96
C ASN A 148 -6.85 3.33 3.39
N GLY A 149 -7.88 4.14 3.27
CA GLY A 149 -7.79 5.53 2.79
C GLY A 149 -7.94 6.58 3.89
N VAL A 150 -7.91 6.16 5.16
CA VAL A 150 -8.03 7.05 6.32
C VAL A 150 -7.13 6.54 7.44
N VAL A 151 -6.72 7.42 8.34
CA VAL A 151 -5.96 7.01 9.52
C VAL A 151 -6.84 6.16 10.44
N ASN A 152 -6.45 4.93 10.68
CA ASN A 152 -7.23 3.94 11.44
C ASN A 152 -8.68 3.84 10.89
N ASP A 153 -9.68 4.24 11.66
CA ASP A 153 -11.10 4.30 11.25
C ASP A 153 -11.65 5.73 11.23
N ASN A 154 -10.78 6.73 11.32
CA ASN A 154 -11.19 8.14 11.36
C ASN A 154 -11.41 8.71 9.96
N THR A 155 -12.66 8.77 9.52
CA THR A 155 -13.05 9.29 8.19
C THR A 155 -12.79 10.79 7.98
N HIS A 156 -12.41 11.53 9.04
CA HIS A 156 -12.01 12.93 8.94
C HIS A 156 -10.50 13.10 8.71
N ARG A 157 -9.72 12.03 8.88
CA ARG A 157 -8.27 12.01 8.64
C ARG A 157 -7.99 11.19 7.38
N ILE A 158 -8.09 11.87 6.26
CA ILE A 158 -8.00 11.26 4.92
C ILE A 158 -6.54 11.21 4.51
N LEU A 159 -6.08 10.05 4.00
CA LEU A 159 -4.74 9.89 3.45
C LEU A 159 -4.64 10.56 2.08
N ASP A 160 -3.52 11.22 1.83
CA ASP A 160 -3.23 11.89 0.57
C ASP A 160 -2.49 10.92 -0.39
N VAL A 161 -3.05 10.71 -1.58
CA VAL A 161 -2.46 9.85 -2.62
C VAL A 161 -1.24 10.53 -3.27
N ASP A 162 -1.23 11.86 -3.29
CA ASP A 162 -0.09 12.61 -3.82
C ASP A 162 1.10 12.58 -2.84
N GLU A 163 0.85 12.31 -1.56
CA GLU A 163 1.91 12.13 -0.58
C GLU A 163 2.51 10.72 -0.64
N PHE A 164 1.68 9.67 -0.63
CA PHE A 164 2.14 8.28 -0.72
C PHE A 164 1.05 7.35 -1.26
N ARG A 165 1.46 6.31 -1.98
CA ARG A 165 0.57 5.29 -2.54
C ARG A 165 0.58 3.99 -1.74
N GLY A 166 1.73 3.65 -1.17
CA GLY A 166 1.90 2.48 -0.33
C GLY A 166 3.17 2.57 0.50
N PHE A 167 3.35 1.59 1.35
CA PHE A 167 4.60 1.32 2.04
C PHE A 167 4.68 -0.14 2.47
N VAL A 168 5.89 -0.58 2.72
CA VAL A 168 6.16 -1.91 3.20
C VAL A 168 6.94 -1.89 4.52
N LEU A 169 6.55 -2.76 5.43
CA LEU A 169 7.30 -3.08 6.63
C LEU A 169 7.84 -4.50 6.48
N ALA A 170 9.12 -4.59 6.11
CA ALA A 170 9.79 -5.86 5.89
C ALA A 170 10.16 -6.49 7.24
N ASP A 171 9.61 -7.67 7.49
CA ASP A 171 9.91 -8.52 8.64
C ASP A 171 9.73 -9.97 8.22
N ASP A 172 10.63 -10.85 8.64
CA ASP A 172 10.60 -12.24 8.21
C ASP A 172 9.39 -13.01 8.79
N MET A 173 8.86 -12.59 9.95
CA MET A 173 7.73 -13.25 10.61
C MET A 173 6.39 -12.60 10.33
N ALA A 174 6.35 -11.27 10.26
CA ALA A 174 5.13 -10.48 10.16
C ALA A 174 5.24 -9.36 9.11
N PRO A 175 5.52 -9.67 7.83
CA PRO A 175 5.59 -8.65 6.79
C PRO A 175 4.24 -7.99 6.56
N ILE A 176 4.25 -6.65 6.42
CA ILE A 176 3.04 -5.86 6.12
C ILE A 176 3.26 -5.06 4.85
N ILE A 177 2.28 -5.10 3.96
CA ILE A 177 2.11 -4.16 2.85
C ILE A 177 0.90 -3.28 3.15
N PHE A 178 1.10 -1.97 3.19
CA PHE A 178 0.02 -0.98 3.29
C PHE A 178 -0.19 -0.29 1.95
N ILE A 179 -1.45 -0.16 1.54
CA ILE A 179 -1.84 0.51 0.29
C ILE A 179 -2.84 1.61 0.61
N ASN A 180 -2.61 2.80 0.06
CA ASN A 180 -3.53 3.91 0.20
C ASN A 180 -4.85 3.62 -0.56
N GLY A 181 -5.90 3.34 0.20
CA GLY A 181 -7.22 2.99 -0.33
C GLY A 181 -7.94 4.12 -1.08
N ARG A 182 -7.38 5.33 -1.09
CA ARG A 182 -7.90 6.48 -1.85
C ARG A 182 -7.51 6.43 -3.32
N ASP A 183 -6.48 5.68 -3.66
CA ASP A 183 -6.06 5.52 -5.05
C ASP A 183 -7.05 4.64 -5.83
N THR A 184 -6.96 4.69 -7.15
CA THR A 184 -7.78 3.85 -8.02
C THR A 184 -7.43 2.37 -7.82
N LYS A 185 -8.40 1.49 -8.01
CA LYS A 185 -8.19 0.04 -7.84
C LYS A 185 -7.09 -0.53 -8.73
N SER A 186 -6.96 0.00 -9.95
CA SER A 186 -5.88 -0.38 -10.87
C SER A 186 -4.50 0.09 -10.39
N ALA A 187 -4.42 1.25 -9.75
CA ALA A 187 -3.19 1.72 -9.13
C ALA A 187 -2.86 0.90 -7.87
N GLN A 188 -3.87 0.55 -7.05
CA GLN A 188 -3.69 -0.31 -5.89
C GLN A 188 -3.12 -1.70 -6.28
N ILE A 189 -3.56 -2.28 -7.40
CA ILE A 189 -3.00 -3.53 -7.96
C ILE A 189 -1.51 -3.35 -8.28
N PHE A 190 -1.16 -2.26 -8.98
CA PHE A 190 0.22 -1.97 -9.31
C PHE A 190 1.08 -1.76 -8.06
N THR A 191 0.62 -0.95 -7.12
CA THR A 191 1.30 -0.69 -5.85
C THR A 191 1.53 -2.00 -5.07
N LEU A 192 0.56 -2.92 -5.03
CA LEU A 192 0.72 -4.19 -4.33
C LEU A 192 1.88 -5.02 -4.87
N VAL A 193 2.03 -5.13 -6.19
CA VAL A 193 3.15 -5.87 -6.81
C VAL A 193 4.48 -5.12 -6.63
N HIS A 194 4.45 -3.80 -6.70
CA HIS A 194 5.60 -2.95 -6.43
C HIS A 194 6.16 -3.17 -5.00
N GLU A 195 5.30 -3.14 -3.99
CA GLU A 195 5.68 -3.37 -2.59
C GLU A 195 6.14 -4.83 -2.35
N LEU A 196 5.59 -5.80 -3.08
CA LEU A 196 6.11 -7.18 -3.05
C LEU A 196 7.58 -7.24 -3.52
N CYS A 197 7.95 -6.46 -4.53
CA CYS A 197 9.34 -6.38 -4.97
C CYS A 197 10.25 -5.82 -3.87
N HIS A 198 9.84 -4.79 -3.14
CA HIS A 198 10.58 -4.29 -1.98
C HIS A 198 10.75 -5.37 -0.90
N LEU A 199 9.71 -6.17 -0.62
CA LEU A 199 9.81 -7.30 0.32
C LEU A 199 10.84 -8.34 -0.13
N ALA A 200 10.93 -8.64 -1.42
CA ALA A 200 11.91 -9.58 -1.95
C ALA A 200 13.36 -9.16 -1.64
N PHE A 201 13.62 -7.86 -1.52
CA PHE A 201 14.91 -7.31 -1.10
C PHE A 201 14.99 -7.01 0.42
N ALA A 202 13.97 -7.30 1.19
CA ALA A 202 13.82 -6.94 2.61
C ALA A 202 14.03 -5.44 2.86
N GLN A 203 13.47 -4.59 2.02
CA GLN A 203 13.50 -3.15 2.19
C GLN A 203 12.21 -2.66 2.84
N THR A 204 12.36 -1.95 3.93
CA THR A 204 11.24 -1.24 4.59
C THR A 204 11.26 0.22 4.17
N GLY A 205 10.14 0.73 3.69
CA GLY A 205 10.07 2.14 3.30
C GLY A 205 8.72 2.56 2.73
N VAL A 206 8.55 3.87 2.58
CA VAL A 206 7.36 4.50 1.96
C VAL A 206 7.67 4.86 0.53
N SER A 207 6.83 4.41 -0.39
CA SER A 207 6.98 4.67 -1.82
C SER A 207 5.86 5.54 -2.39
N ASN A 208 6.19 6.33 -3.39
CA ASN A 208 5.27 7.16 -4.15
C ASN A 208 5.50 6.91 -5.66
N ALA A 209 5.23 5.67 -6.10
CA ALA A 209 5.32 5.36 -7.53
C ALA A 209 4.14 6.00 -8.28
N PRO A 210 4.25 6.54 -9.44
CA PRO A 210 5.11 6.25 -10.58
C PRO A 210 5.72 7.49 -11.26
N ASP A 211 6.53 8.29 -10.63
CA ASP A 211 7.19 9.41 -11.31
C ASP A 211 8.67 9.10 -11.55
N ASP A 212 9.09 9.13 -12.82
CA ASP A 212 10.33 8.62 -13.41
C ASP A 212 11.50 9.59 -13.28
N ARG A 213 11.67 10.31 -12.19
CA ARG A 213 12.77 11.26 -12.06
C ARG A 213 13.72 10.90 -10.94
N GLU A 214 14.91 10.52 -11.38
CA GLU A 214 16.21 10.39 -10.71
C GLU A 214 16.25 10.54 -9.18
N SER A 215 15.85 9.59 -8.45
CA SER A 215 16.24 9.48 -7.05
C SER A 215 16.71 8.06 -6.78
N ASP A 216 16.82 7.63 -5.61
CA ASP A 216 17.23 6.32 -5.19
C ASP A 216 16.57 5.11 -5.86
N VAL A 217 16.26 5.40 -6.79
CA VAL A 217 15.67 5.46 -8.08
C VAL A 217 16.03 4.20 -8.90
N ALA A 218 17.19 3.62 -8.68
CA ALA A 218 17.47 2.34 -9.33
C ALA A 218 16.57 1.24 -8.76
N MET A 219 16.24 1.30 -7.45
CA MET A 219 15.34 0.34 -6.83
C MET A 219 13.88 0.59 -7.21
N GLU A 220 13.44 1.85 -7.15
CA GLU A 220 12.09 2.23 -7.53
C GLU A 220 11.80 1.89 -9.00
N ARG A 221 12.75 2.19 -9.90
CA ARG A 221 12.67 1.80 -11.31
C ARG A 221 12.61 0.30 -11.49
N PHE A 222 13.41 -0.43 -10.73
CA PHE A 222 13.43 -1.88 -10.77
C PHE A 222 12.09 -2.47 -10.29
N CYS A 223 11.55 -2.01 -9.15
CA CYS A 223 10.26 -2.44 -8.65
C CYS A 223 9.12 -2.09 -9.62
N ASN A 224 9.17 -0.91 -10.23
CA ASN A 224 8.21 -0.51 -11.27
C ASN A 224 8.27 -1.45 -12.48
N ALA A 225 9.47 -1.84 -12.92
CA ALA A 225 9.65 -2.76 -14.03
C ALA A 225 9.14 -4.17 -13.69
N VAL A 226 9.46 -4.70 -12.50
CA VAL A 226 8.93 -5.98 -12.02
C VAL A 226 7.40 -5.96 -11.99
N ALA A 227 6.79 -4.89 -11.43
CA ALA A 227 5.34 -4.76 -11.37
C ALA A 227 4.70 -4.71 -12.77
N ALA A 228 5.31 -3.97 -13.71
CA ALA A 228 4.82 -3.91 -15.07
C ALA A 228 4.96 -5.25 -15.79
N ASP A 229 6.06 -5.98 -15.60
CA ASP A 229 6.30 -7.28 -16.22
C ASP A 229 5.34 -8.35 -15.71
N PHE A 230 5.09 -8.39 -14.41
CA PHE A 230 4.13 -9.32 -13.80
C PHE A 230 2.69 -9.06 -14.23
N LEU A 231 2.30 -7.79 -14.34
CA LEU A 231 0.90 -7.41 -14.61
C LEU A 231 0.55 -7.35 -16.08
N VAL A 232 1.52 -7.04 -16.96
CA VAL A 232 1.28 -6.82 -18.40
C VAL A 232 2.15 -7.78 -19.23
N PRO A 233 1.56 -8.90 -19.70
CA PRO A 233 2.27 -9.83 -20.57
C PRO A 233 2.76 -9.17 -21.86
N SER A 234 4.02 -9.38 -22.21
CA SER A 234 4.60 -8.85 -23.45
C SER A 234 3.91 -9.38 -24.70
N SER A 235 3.44 -10.63 -24.66
CA SER A 235 2.69 -11.28 -25.73
C SER A 235 1.39 -10.52 -26.10
N ILE A 236 0.62 -10.13 -25.08
CA ILE A 236 -0.64 -9.38 -25.26
C ILE A 236 -0.38 -7.95 -25.72
N LEU A 237 0.67 -7.35 -25.18
CA LEU A 237 1.05 -5.98 -25.57
C LEU A 237 1.38 -5.93 -27.07
N THR A 238 2.22 -6.86 -27.54
CA THR A 238 2.59 -6.96 -28.96
C THR A 238 1.36 -7.25 -29.84
N GLU A 239 0.55 -8.25 -29.46
CA GLU A 239 -0.67 -8.60 -30.22
C GLU A 239 -1.61 -7.40 -30.41
N LYS A 240 -1.85 -6.64 -29.34
CA LYS A 240 -2.78 -5.50 -29.39
C LYS A 240 -2.21 -4.31 -30.15
N LEU A 241 -0.91 -4.03 -30.02
CA LEU A 241 -0.27 -2.96 -30.78
C LEU A 241 -0.20 -3.29 -32.28
N ASP A 242 0.07 -4.54 -32.65
CA ASP A 242 0.12 -4.97 -34.05
C ASP A 242 -1.28 -4.98 -34.69
N SER A 243 -2.31 -5.38 -33.95
CA SER A 243 -3.67 -5.56 -34.47
C SER A 243 -4.42 -4.25 -34.72
N THR A 244 -4.06 -3.18 -34.03
CA THR A 244 -4.83 -1.91 -34.10
C THR A 244 -4.43 -0.97 -35.22
N GLY A 245 -3.36 -1.25 -35.96
CA GLY A 245 -3.00 -0.63 -37.25
C GLY A 245 -2.93 0.92 -37.34
N SER A 246 -3.36 1.67 -36.32
CA SER A 246 -3.49 3.12 -36.43
C SER A 246 -3.61 3.93 -35.15
N ASP A 247 -3.95 3.36 -33.99
CA ASP A 247 -4.08 4.16 -32.75
C ASP A 247 -3.50 3.46 -31.53
N VAL A 248 -2.27 3.84 -31.20
CA VAL A 248 -1.52 3.37 -30.05
C VAL A 248 -2.28 3.59 -28.72
N PHE A 249 -2.99 4.72 -28.57
CA PHE A 249 -3.75 5.01 -27.35
C PHE A 249 -4.89 4.01 -27.15
N THR A 250 -5.63 3.69 -28.20
CA THR A 250 -6.71 2.70 -28.14
C THR A 250 -6.15 1.30 -27.82
N ALA A 251 -5.02 0.91 -28.41
CA ALA A 251 -4.36 -0.35 -28.14
C ALA A 251 -3.92 -0.43 -26.67
N LEU A 252 -3.25 0.59 -26.14
CA LEU A 252 -2.81 0.64 -24.76
C LEU A 252 -3.97 0.63 -23.76
N LYS A 253 -5.08 1.34 -24.05
CA LYS A 253 -6.30 1.29 -23.24
C LYS A 253 -6.92 -0.12 -23.24
N ALA A 254 -6.91 -0.83 -24.38
CA ALA A 254 -7.40 -2.20 -24.47
C ALA A 254 -6.54 -3.19 -23.66
N VAL A 255 -5.20 -3.07 -23.72
CA VAL A 255 -4.27 -3.83 -22.89
C VAL A 255 -4.54 -3.58 -21.41
N ALA A 256 -4.58 -2.32 -21.02
CA ALA A 256 -4.81 -1.92 -19.62
C ALA A 256 -6.14 -2.47 -19.09
N HIS A 257 -7.21 -2.40 -19.87
CA HIS A 257 -8.50 -2.96 -19.50
C HIS A 257 -8.44 -4.49 -19.34
N ALA A 258 -7.77 -5.18 -20.25
CA ALA A 258 -7.60 -6.64 -20.17
C ALA A 258 -6.78 -7.03 -18.94
N CYS A 259 -5.64 -6.38 -18.70
CA CYS A 259 -4.74 -6.64 -17.58
C CYS A 259 -5.20 -6.03 -16.24
N LYS A 260 -6.31 -5.26 -16.20
CA LYS A 260 -6.84 -4.59 -15.01
C LYS A 260 -5.89 -3.57 -14.38
N VAL A 261 -5.01 -2.98 -15.18
CA VAL A 261 -4.04 -1.96 -14.78
C VAL A 261 -4.41 -0.58 -15.34
N ASN A 262 -3.68 0.45 -14.90
CA ASN A 262 -3.77 1.77 -15.52
C ASN A 262 -3.08 1.75 -16.89
N PHE A 263 -3.61 2.51 -17.87
CA PHE A 263 -3.03 2.52 -19.22
C PHE A 263 -1.62 3.14 -19.28
N VAL A 264 -1.22 3.92 -18.28
CA VAL A 264 0.16 4.39 -18.13
C VAL A 264 1.13 3.23 -17.84
N VAL A 265 0.70 2.21 -17.09
CA VAL A 265 1.50 1.00 -16.84
C VAL A 265 1.73 0.23 -18.14
N ALA A 266 0.68 0.07 -18.96
CA ALA A 266 0.80 -0.55 -20.28
C ALA A 266 1.72 0.26 -21.21
N ALA A 267 1.62 1.60 -21.18
CA ALA A 267 2.48 2.48 -21.96
C ALA A 267 3.95 2.42 -21.52
N ARG A 268 4.20 2.34 -20.21
CA ARG A 268 5.55 2.16 -19.68
C ARG A 268 6.16 0.86 -20.17
N LYS A 269 5.44 -0.25 -20.01
CA LYS A 269 5.89 -1.54 -20.50
C LYS A 269 6.17 -1.52 -22.01
N ALA A 270 5.30 -0.85 -22.80
CA ALA A 270 5.50 -0.68 -24.23
C ALA A 270 6.76 0.13 -24.58
N LYS A 271 7.06 1.18 -23.80
CA LYS A 271 8.30 1.97 -23.94
C LYS A 271 9.52 1.13 -23.58
N ASP A 272 9.48 0.43 -22.44
CA ASP A 272 10.61 -0.37 -21.93
C ASP A 272 10.96 -1.53 -22.87
N THR A 273 9.96 -2.07 -23.59
CA THR A 273 10.16 -3.09 -24.63
C THR A 273 10.44 -2.53 -26.03
N GLY A 274 10.51 -1.20 -26.18
CA GLY A 274 10.78 -0.55 -27.46
C GLY A 274 9.64 -0.57 -28.46
N LEU A 275 8.42 -0.93 -28.06
CA LEU A 275 7.22 -0.95 -28.90
C LEU A 275 6.64 0.44 -29.15
N ILE A 276 6.92 1.39 -28.27
CA ILE A 276 6.62 2.82 -28.46
C ILE A 276 7.85 3.64 -28.11
N ASP A 277 7.95 4.83 -28.69
CA ASP A 277 9.01 5.77 -28.39
C ASP A 277 8.69 6.63 -27.14
N GLU A 278 9.67 7.37 -26.70
CA GLU A 278 9.57 8.23 -25.51
C GLU A 278 8.57 9.36 -25.71
N GLU A 279 8.46 9.92 -26.93
CA GLU A 279 7.50 10.98 -27.24
C GLU A 279 6.06 10.50 -27.09
N THR A 280 5.76 9.30 -27.60
CA THR A 280 4.46 8.62 -27.46
C THR A 280 4.15 8.35 -26.00
N PHE A 281 5.12 7.86 -25.21
CA PHE A 281 4.94 7.65 -23.77
C PHE A 281 4.57 8.95 -23.05
N PHE A 282 5.31 10.05 -23.29
CA PHE A 282 4.98 11.33 -22.67
C PHE A 282 3.65 11.92 -23.16
N ALA A 283 3.21 11.60 -24.37
CA ALA A 283 1.87 11.98 -24.83
C ALA A 283 0.79 11.25 -24.03
N VAL A 284 0.97 9.94 -23.81
CA VAL A 284 0.07 9.11 -22.95
C VAL A 284 0.06 9.65 -21.51
N TRP A 285 1.22 9.95 -20.94
CA TRP A 285 1.36 10.49 -19.60
C TRP A 285 0.63 11.85 -19.43
N ARG A 286 0.80 12.77 -20.38
CA ARG A 286 0.09 14.05 -20.37
C ARG A 286 -1.42 13.88 -20.47
N CYS A 287 -1.89 12.94 -21.30
CA CYS A 287 -3.30 12.60 -21.40
C CYS A 287 -3.85 12.09 -20.06
N TYR A 288 -3.14 11.21 -19.40
CA TYR A 288 -3.50 10.69 -18.08
C TYR A 288 -3.57 11.79 -17.01
N LYS A 289 -2.59 12.69 -16.96
CA LYS A 289 -2.62 13.81 -15.99
C LYS A 289 -3.79 14.78 -16.24
N ASN A 290 -4.22 14.91 -17.49
CA ASN A 290 -5.34 15.80 -17.88
C ASN A 290 -6.71 15.12 -17.75
N GLU A 291 -6.80 13.80 -17.96
CA GLU A 291 -7.94 12.99 -17.58
C GLU A 291 -7.85 12.76 -16.07
N ALA A 292 -8.09 13.83 -15.25
CA ALA A 292 -8.04 13.70 -13.79
C ALA A 292 -8.83 12.44 -13.39
N PRO A 293 -8.23 11.48 -12.66
CA PRO A 293 -9.00 10.36 -12.19
C PRO A 293 -10.16 10.95 -11.39
N GLU A 294 -11.39 10.64 -11.77
CA GLU A 294 -12.52 10.88 -10.89
C GLU A 294 -12.19 10.11 -9.61
N VAL A 295 -11.69 10.87 -8.63
CA VAL A 295 -11.66 10.38 -7.24
C VAL A 295 -13.07 9.88 -7.03
N THR A 296 -13.24 8.58 -6.97
CA THR A 296 -14.55 7.97 -6.85
C THR A 296 -15.16 8.57 -5.60
N LYS A 297 -15.98 9.61 -5.80
CA LYS A 297 -16.84 10.11 -4.75
C LYS A 297 -17.55 8.86 -4.27
N SER A 298 -17.26 8.47 -3.04
CA SER A 298 -17.86 7.30 -2.42
C SER A 298 -19.34 7.36 -2.76
N GLY A 299 -19.78 6.43 -3.61
CA GLY A 299 -21.17 6.37 -4.01
C GLY A 299 -22.01 6.35 -2.75
N LYS A 300 -23.19 6.99 -2.77
CA LYS A 300 -24.17 6.99 -1.66
C LYS A 300 -24.74 5.59 -1.35
N GLY A 301 -24.09 4.52 -1.75
CA GLY A 301 -24.39 3.14 -1.37
C GLY A 301 -23.49 2.77 -0.19
N GLY A 302 -24.06 2.50 0.97
CA GLY A 302 -23.36 1.93 2.10
C GLY A 302 -22.71 0.60 1.66
N GLY A 303 -21.39 0.61 1.45
CA GLY A 303 -20.64 -0.62 1.22
C GLY A 303 -20.79 -1.54 2.44
N ASN A 304 -20.67 -2.85 2.22
CA ASN A 304 -20.69 -3.80 3.33
C ASN A 304 -19.58 -3.41 4.34
N TYR A 305 -19.98 -3.05 5.54
CA TYR A 305 -19.07 -2.59 6.61
C TYR A 305 -17.98 -3.63 6.88
N PHE A 306 -18.34 -4.91 6.94
CA PHE A 306 -17.40 -5.99 7.25
C PHE A 306 -16.42 -6.25 6.11
N LEU A 307 -16.84 -6.17 4.85
CA LEU A 307 -15.92 -6.23 3.71
C LEU A 307 -14.91 -5.09 3.73
N ASN A 308 -15.36 -3.87 4.00
CA ASN A 308 -14.44 -2.73 4.14
C ASN A 308 -13.49 -2.91 5.33
N LYS A 309 -13.98 -3.47 6.44
CA LYS A 309 -13.14 -3.73 7.61
C LYS A 309 -12.09 -4.80 7.33
N GLN A 310 -12.42 -5.82 6.53
CA GLN A 310 -11.47 -6.85 6.09
C GLN A 310 -10.30 -6.26 5.29
N TYR A 311 -10.55 -5.30 4.40
CA TYR A 311 -9.48 -4.58 3.70
C TYR A 311 -8.60 -3.76 4.65
N LYS A 312 -9.20 -3.12 5.66
CA LYS A 312 -8.49 -2.28 6.64
C LYS A 312 -7.69 -3.07 7.68
N LEU A 313 -8.13 -4.25 8.02
CA LEU A 313 -7.43 -5.11 8.98
C LEU A 313 -6.38 -5.99 8.31
N GLY A 314 -6.66 -6.50 7.11
CA GLY A 314 -5.90 -7.56 6.46
C GLY A 314 -6.32 -8.95 6.97
N GLY A 315 -6.28 -9.95 6.08
CA GLY A 315 -6.68 -11.32 6.41
C GLY A 315 -5.74 -11.98 7.42
N VAL A 316 -4.43 -11.89 7.18
CA VAL A 316 -3.40 -12.48 8.06
C VAL A 316 -3.51 -11.96 9.50
N PHE A 317 -3.65 -10.63 9.67
CA PHE A 317 -3.83 -10.05 11.00
C PHE A 317 -5.16 -10.45 11.65
N SER A 318 -6.24 -10.46 10.88
CA SER A 318 -7.56 -10.86 11.38
C SER A 318 -7.56 -12.30 11.87
N GLU A 319 -6.97 -13.23 11.11
CA GLU A 319 -6.85 -14.64 11.46
C GLU A 319 -5.98 -14.83 12.71
N ALA A 320 -4.85 -14.10 12.79
CA ALA A 320 -3.98 -14.14 13.97
C ALA A 320 -4.71 -13.68 15.23
N VAL A 321 -5.43 -12.55 15.19
CA VAL A 321 -6.20 -12.06 16.34
C VAL A 321 -7.30 -13.05 16.74
N PHE A 322 -8.03 -13.60 15.77
CA PHE A 322 -9.08 -14.59 16.02
C PHE A 322 -8.51 -15.83 16.71
N THR A 323 -7.44 -16.39 16.17
CA THR A 323 -6.80 -17.60 16.72
C THR A 323 -6.22 -17.32 18.10
N ALA A 324 -5.58 -16.17 18.32
CA ALA A 324 -5.03 -15.77 19.61
C ALA A 324 -6.10 -15.62 20.70
N VAL A 325 -7.31 -15.13 20.36
CA VAL A 325 -8.44 -15.07 21.30
C VAL A 325 -8.97 -16.46 21.62
N HIS A 326 -9.04 -17.37 20.64
CA HIS A 326 -9.55 -18.73 20.84
C HIS A 326 -8.57 -19.65 21.60
N SER A 327 -7.27 -19.34 21.54
CA SER A 327 -6.23 -20.04 22.31
C SER A 327 -5.99 -19.44 23.69
N ASP A 328 -6.81 -18.48 24.13
CA ASP A 328 -6.63 -17.72 25.38
C ASP A 328 -5.29 -16.96 25.50
N TYR A 329 -4.57 -16.78 24.37
CA TYR A 329 -3.36 -15.96 24.32
C TYR A 329 -3.67 -14.47 24.39
N LEU A 330 -4.79 -14.04 23.78
CA LEU A 330 -5.22 -12.66 23.73
C LEU A 330 -6.58 -12.48 24.43
N SER A 331 -6.68 -11.48 25.31
CA SER A 331 -7.98 -11.16 25.90
C SER A 331 -8.92 -10.51 24.88
N TYR A 332 -10.23 -10.71 25.05
CA TYR A 332 -11.23 -10.03 24.20
C TYR A 332 -11.10 -8.52 24.22
N ARG A 333 -10.72 -7.93 25.36
CA ARG A 333 -10.52 -6.49 25.49
C ARG A 333 -9.37 -6.01 24.60
N ASP A 334 -8.25 -6.69 24.68
CA ASP A 334 -7.07 -6.33 23.88
C ASP A 334 -7.33 -6.56 22.38
N ALA A 335 -8.11 -7.61 22.03
CA ALA A 335 -8.55 -7.85 20.67
C ALA A 335 -9.44 -6.72 20.11
N TYR A 336 -10.32 -6.14 20.95
CA TYR A 336 -11.12 -4.97 20.56
C TYR A 336 -10.24 -3.73 20.35
N ASP A 337 -9.26 -3.53 21.19
CA ASP A 337 -8.32 -2.41 21.10
C ASP A 337 -7.43 -2.55 19.85
N LEU A 338 -6.90 -3.75 19.55
CA LEU A 338 -6.10 -4.05 18.37
C LEU A 338 -6.87 -3.91 17.06
N THR A 339 -8.12 -4.34 17.02
CA THR A 339 -8.94 -4.32 15.79
C THR A 339 -9.74 -3.04 15.62
N GLY A 340 -9.91 -2.26 16.69
CA GLY A 340 -10.84 -1.13 16.71
C GLY A 340 -12.31 -1.54 16.55
N LEU A 341 -12.64 -2.82 16.79
CA LEU A 341 -14.01 -3.33 16.73
C LEU A 341 -14.67 -3.27 18.11
N SER A 342 -15.93 -2.89 18.16
CA SER A 342 -16.73 -3.06 19.39
C SER A 342 -17.05 -4.56 19.63
N ALA A 343 -17.33 -4.95 20.85
CA ALA A 343 -17.65 -6.33 21.18
C ALA A 343 -18.74 -6.98 20.29
N PRO A 344 -19.86 -6.33 19.98
CA PRO A 344 -20.85 -6.87 19.04
C PRO A 344 -20.30 -7.00 17.62
N SER A 345 -19.56 -5.98 17.15
CA SER A 345 -19.00 -5.97 15.80
C SER A 345 -17.88 -7.00 15.63
N PHE A 346 -17.09 -7.25 16.67
CA PHE A 346 -16.04 -8.26 16.67
C PHE A 346 -16.62 -9.65 16.45
N LYS A 347 -17.65 -10.01 17.23
CA LYS A 347 -18.31 -11.29 17.07
C LYS A 347 -18.88 -11.47 15.66
N THR A 348 -19.65 -10.51 15.16
CA THR A 348 -20.24 -10.58 13.82
C THR A 348 -19.19 -10.63 12.71
N TYR A 349 -18.09 -9.87 12.84
CA TYR A 349 -17.01 -9.87 11.87
C TYR A 349 -16.38 -11.26 11.70
N PHE A 350 -16.08 -11.94 12.79
CA PHE A 350 -15.47 -13.26 12.74
C PHE A 350 -16.46 -14.39 12.43
N GLU A 351 -17.77 -14.20 12.64
CA GLU A 351 -18.81 -15.12 12.16
C GLU A 351 -19.04 -15.01 10.64
N GLU A 352 -18.80 -13.82 10.03
CA GLU A 352 -19.03 -13.58 8.60
C GLU A 352 -17.76 -13.76 7.74
N VAL A 353 -16.57 -13.63 8.31
CA VAL A 353 -15.30 -13.55 7.58
C VAL A 353 -14.40 -14.76 7.82
N ALA A 354 -14.55 -15.43 8.96
CA ALA A 354 -13.89 -16.71 9.29
C ALA A 354 -14.74 -17.90 8.83
#